data_58a6c72840bc87fba8f9047e73a51e0f
#
_entry.id   58a6c72840bc87fba8f9047e73a51e0f
#
_cell.length_a   1.000
_cell.length_b   1.000
_cell.length_c   1.000
_cell.angle_alpha   90.00
_cell.angle_beta   90.00
_cell.angle_gamma   90.00
#
_symmetry.space_group_name_H-M   'P 1'
#
loop_
_entity.id
_entity.type
_entity.pdbx_description
1 polymer ?
#
loop_
_entity_poly.entity_id
_entity_poly.type
_entity_poly.pdbx_seq_one_letter_code
_entity_poly.pdbx_strand_id
1 'polypeptide(L)'
;MADLTSRDDARRLGTPPLQGRGRGWGLSAGRLDRLGAHARDMRREPTEPEKRLWRALSGAQLGFKFRRQAVIGPFIADFLCSQKAFIVEVDGDTHDVDVDRRRDAALGSLGFAVMHVTNADVMRNLGGVCDAIRVALEQAADRWDRPHPNPSPEGEGLCEVEARKLLEISLEGSVG
;
A
#
# COMPACT_ATOMS: atom_id res chain seq x y z
N MET A 1 28.15 -33.00 -8.81
CA MET A 1 26.67 -32.97 -8.77
C MET A 1 26.27 -31.75 -8.00
N ALA A 2 26.01 -30.66 -8.69
CA ALA A 2 25.65 -29.39 -8.08
C ALA A 2 24.13 -29.25 -8.08
N ASP A 3 23.64 -28.96 -6.90
CA ASP A 3 22.22 -28.82 -6.53
C ASP A 3 21.59 -27.63 -7.24
N LEU A 4 20.58 -27.89 -8.07
CA LEU A 4 19.82 -26.92 -8.86
C LEU A 4 18.51 -26.49 -8.18
N THR A 5 18.35 -26.67 -6.88
CA THR A 5 17.09 -26.46 -6.16
C THR A 5 16.88 -25.05 -5.61
N SER A 6 17.84 -24.12 -5.78
CA SER A 6 17.81 -22.83 -5.05
C SER A 6 17.11 -21.66 -5.76
N ARG A 7 16.71 -21.78 -7.04
CA ARG A 7 16.09 -20.65 -7.77
C ARG A 7 14.57 -20.70 -7.87
N ASP A 8 13.99 -21.89 -7.79
CA ASP A 8 12.53 -22.03 -7.86
C ASP A 8 11.84 -21.85 -6.50
N ASP A 9 12.54 -22.14 -5.41
CA ASP A 9 12.00 -21.90 -4.05
C ASP A 9 11.92 -20.40 -3.71
N ALA A 10 12.85 -19.59 -4.19
CA ALA A 10 12.79 -18.14 -4.04
C ALA A 10 11.59 -17.49 -4.76
N ARG A 11 11.08 -18.13 -5.81
CA ARG A 11 9.85 -17.67 -6.49
C ARG A 11 8.57 -18.06 -5.76
N ARG A 12 8.58 -19.12 -4.97
CA ARG A 12 7.42 -19.57 -4.18
C ARG A 12 7.24 -18.79 -2.88
N LEU A 13 8.32 -18.26 -2.32
CA LEU A 13 8.32 -17.43 -1.11
C LEU A 13 8.01 -15.94 -1.38
N GLY A 14 7.82 -15.53 -2.61
CA GLY A 14 7.94 -14.15 -3.05
C GLY A 14 6.67 -13.35 -3.23
N THR A 15 5.48 -13.81 -2.85
CA THR A 15 4.32 -12.91 -2.91
C THR A 15 3.64 -12.89 -1.55
N PRO A 16 3.83 -11.81 -0.76
CA PRO A 16 3.03 -11.64 0.45
C PRO A 16 1.55 -11.62 0.06
N PRO A 17 0.64 -12.03 0.96
CA PRO A 17 -0.80 -12.14 0.72
C PRO A 17 -1.52 -10.83 0.42
N LEU A 18 -0.81 -9.78 0.00
CA LEU A 18 -1.37 -8.54 -0.53
C LEU A 18 -2.19 -8.76 -1.82
N GLN A 19 -2.01 -9.90 -2.47
CA GLN A 19 -2.87 -10.38 -3.56
C GLN A 19 -3.57 -11.69 -3.20
N GLY A 20 -3.64 -12.03 -1.92
CA GLY A 20 -4.39 -13.17 -1.42
C GLY A 20 -5.85 -13.02 -1.81
N ARG A 21 -6.33 -13.97 -2.59
CA ARG A 21 -7.74 -14.12 -2.94
C ARG A 21 -8.58 -14.09 -1.66
N GLY A 22 -9.03 -12.93 -1.30
CA GLY A 22 -10.26 -12.53 -0.63
C GLY A 22 -10.70 -13.14 0.69
N ARG A 23 -10.04 -14.11 1.29
CA ARG A 23 -10.57 -14.75 2.51
C ARG A 23 -10.16 -14.09 3.82
N GLY A 24 -9.17 -13.18 3.80
CA GLY A 24 -8.65 -12.56 5.03
C GLY A 24 -9.24 -11.18 5.36
N TRP A 25 -9.96 -10.52 4.42
CA TRP A 25 -10.41 -9.15 4.57
C TRP A 25 -11.93 -8.98 4.72
N GLY A 26 -12.70 -10.06 4.79
CA GLY A 26 -14.16 -9.99 4.78
C GLY A 26 -14.77 -9.37 3.50
N LEU A 27 -13.94 -9.12 2.47
CA LEU A 27 -14.38 -8.53 1.22
C LEU A 27 -14.87 -9.63 0.25
N SER A 28 -16.02 -9.40 -0.38
CA SER A 28 -16.48 -10.29 -1.44
C SER A 28 -15.54 -10.22 -2.65
N ALA A 29 -15.45 -11.33 -3.40
CA ALA A 29 -14.63 -11.40 -4.62
C ALA A 29 -15.00 -10.27 -5.60
N GLY A 30 -16.28 -9.99 -5.79
CA GLY A 30 -16.75 -8.92 -6.66
C GLY A 30 -16.36 -7.51 -6.20
N ARG A 31 -16.13 -7.29 -4.89
CA ARG A 31 -15.60 -6.01 -4.40
C ARG A 31 -14.11 -5.89 -4.67
N LEU A 32 -13.35 -6.95 -4.47
CA LEU A 32 -11.92 -6.98 -4.82
C LEU A 32 -11.68 -6.77 -6.31
N ASP A 33 -12.53 -7.35 -7.17
CA ASP A 33 -12.46 -7.16 -8.61
C ASP A 33 -12.73 -5.70 -8.99
N ARG A 34 -13.72 -5.05 -8.36
CA ARG A 34 -14.00 -3.62 -8.57
C ARG A 34 -12.85 -2.73 -8.12
N LEU A 35 -12.28 -2.96 -6.93
CA LEU A 35 -11.10 -2.25 -6.47
C LEU A 35 -9.90 -2.45 -7.41
N GLY A 36 -9.69 -3.67 -7.87
CA GLY A 36 -8.65 -3.98 -8.85
C GLY A 36 -8.87 -3.30 -10.20
N ALA A 37 -10.13 -3.16 -10.65
CA ALA A 37 -10.48 -2.42 -11.85
C ALA A 37 -10.21 -0.93 -11.66
N HIS A 38 -10.70 -0.35 -10.56
CA HIS A 38 -10.48 1.06 -10.23
C HIS A 38 -8.98 1.40 -10.12
N ALA A 39 -8.20 0.58 -9.41
CA ALA A 39 -6.75 0.76 -9.35
C ALA A 39 -6.05 0.67 -10.72
N ARG A 40 -6.60 -0.10 -11.66
CA ARG A 40 -6.09 -0.13 -13.05
C ARG A 40 -6.39 1.16 -13.78
N ASP A 41 -7.58 1.72 -13.59
CA ASP A 41 -7.99 2.96 -14.25
C ASP A 41 -7.19 4.15 -13.69
N MET A 42 -7.01 4.26 -12.38
CA MET A 42 -6.13 5.25 -11.76
C MET A 42 -4.69 5.16 -12.29
N ARG A 43 -4.17 3.94 -12.54
CA ARG A 43 -2.84 3.80 -13.16
C ARG A 43 -2.76 4.29 -14.60
N ARG A 44 -3.88 4.32 -15.34
CA ARG A 44 -3.93 4.80 -16.73
C ARG A 44 -3.99 6.32 -16.80
N GLU A 45 -4.65 6.93 -15.83
CA GLU A 45 -4.89 8.38 -15.78
C GLU A 45 -4.32 9.01 -14.50
N PRO A 46 -3.01 8.86 -14.22
CA PRO A 46 -2.40 9.46 -13.05
C PRO A 46 -2.34 11.00 -13.18
N THR A 47 -2.45 11.69 -12.06
CA THR A 47 -2.25 13.15 -11.99
C THR A 47 -0.80 13.52 -12.32
N GLU A 48 -0.54 14.80 -12.63
CA GLU A 48 0.84 15.25 -12.91
C GLU A 48 1.80 15.08 -11.71
N PRO A 49 1.41 15.40 -10.47
CA PRO A 49 2.26 15.10 -9.31
C PRO A 49 2.57 13.60 -9.17
N GLU A 50 1.56 12.73 -9.32
CA GLU A 50 1.78 11.28 -9.28
C GLU A 50 2.73 10.80 -10.38
N LYS A 51 2.60 11.29 -11.61
CA LYS A 51 3.51 10.96 -12.71
C LYS A 51 4.93 11.39 -12.40
N ARG A 52 5.08 12.59 -11.85
CA ARG A 52 6.37 13.17 -11.52
C ARG A 52 7.06 12.37 -10.40
N LEU A 53 6.34 12.08 -9.33
CA LEU A 53 6.85 11.27 -8.22
C LEU A 53 7.16 9.84 -8.67
N TRP A 54 6.29 9.23 -9.50
CA TRP A 54 6.54 7.90 -10.04
C TRP A 54 7.84 7.79 -10.84
N ARG A 55 8.20 8.80 -11.63
CA ARG A 55 9.47 8.79 -12.36
C ARG A 55 10.67 8.69 -11.42
N ALA A 56 10.58 9.25 -10.22
CA ALA A 56 11.63 9.20 -9.22
C ALA A 56 11.60 7.90 -8.38
N LEU A 57 10.42 7.29 -8.18
CA LEU A 57 10.27 6.07 -7.39
C LEU A 57 10.45 4.78 -8.21
N SER A 58 10.17 4.85 -9.52
CA SER A 58 10.23 3.68 -10.40
C SER A 58 11.65 3.17 -10.58
N GLY A 59 11.79 1.88 -10.93
CA GLY A 59 13.12 1.29 -11.18
C GLY A 59 14.02 1.18 -9.94
N ALA A 60 13.46 1.32 -8.74
CA ALA A 60 14.20 1.29 -7.48
C ALA A 60 15.26 2.42 -7.35
N GLN A 61 15.00 3.60 -7.92
CA GLN A 61 15.94 4.73 -7.92
C GLN A 61 16.28 5.22 -6.50
N LEU A 62 15.39 5.03 -5.52
CA LEU A 62 15.65 5.31 -4.11
C LEU A 62 16.21 4.10 -3.33
N GLY A 63 16.67 3.04 -4.02
CA GLY A 63 17.11 1.79 -3.41
C GLY A 63 15.99 0.81 -3.08
N PHE A 64 14.73 1.18 -3.23
CA PHE A 64 13.55 0.38 -2.87
C PHE A 64 12.58 0.27 -4.03
N LYS A 65 11.89 -0.88 -4.13
CA LYS A 65 10.89 -1.12 -5.17
C LYS A 65 9.52 -0.62 -4.73
N PHE A 66 8.92 0.23 -5.56
CA PHE A 66 7.56 0.72 -5.39
C PHE A 66 6.59 0.11 -6.41
N ARG A 67 5.34 0.04 -6.03
CA ARG A 67 4.19 -0.27 -6.89
C ARG A 67 3.23 0.90 -6.83
N ARG A 68 2.60 1.23 -7.97
CA ARG A 68 1.53 2.24 -8.03
C ARG A 68 0.16 1.60 -7.82
N GLN A 69 -0.74 2.37 -7.21
CA GLN A 69 -2.16 2.05 -7.05
C GLN A 69 -2.33 0.60 -6.58
N ALA A 70 -1.76 0.32 -5.40
CA ALA A 70 -1.74 -1.00 -4.81
C ALA A 70 -2.99 -1.22 -3.95
N VAL A 71 -3.75 -2.28 -4.23
CA VAL A 71 -4.91 -2.66 -3.42
C VAL A 71 -4.46 -3.31 -2.12
N ILE A 72 -4.87 -2.74 -0.99
CA ILE A 72 -4.59 -3.23 0.37
C ILE A 72 -5.94 -3.32 1.10
N GLY A 73 -6.50 -4.51 1.20
CA GLY A 73 -7.84 -4.67 1.74
C GLY A 73 -8.88 -3.82 0.97
N PRO A 74 -9.62 -2.94 1.64
CA PRO A 74 -10.58 -2.06 1.01
C PRO A 74 -9.96 -0.79 0.41
N PHE A 75 -8.66 -0.57 0.58
CA PHE A 75 -7.96 0.65 0.19
C PHE A 75 -7.13 0.48 -1.07
N ILE A 76 -6.90 1.59 -1.77
CA ILE A 76 -5.92 1.69 -2.85
C ILE A 76 -4.86 2.67 -2.39
N ALA A 77 -3.59 2.24 -2.35
CA ALA A 77 -2.45 3.07 -1.98
C ALA A 77 -1.77 3.59 -3.25
N ASP A 78 -1.44 4.90 -3.31
CA ASP A 78 -0.82 5.49 -4.50
C ASP A 78 0.53 4.85 -4.80
N PHE A 79 1.41 4.78 -3.82
CA PHE A 79 2.72 4.14 -3.94
C PHE A 79 3.00 3.26 -2.74
N LEU A 80 3.25 1.98 -2.99
CA LEU A 80 3.54 0.98 -1.95
C LEU A 80 4.95 0.43 -2.11
N CYS A 81 5.76 0.56 -1.08
CA CYS A 81 6.98 -0.21 -0.87
C CYS A 81 6.66 -1.45 0.01
N SER A 82 6.49 -2.61 -0.63
CA SER A 82 6.10 -3.82 0.08
C SER A 82 7.17 -4.33 1.04
N GLN A 83 8.44 -4.09 0.75
CA GLN A 83 9.57 -4.50 1.58
C GLN A 83 9.54 -3.83 2.95
N LYS A 84 9.20 -2.56 3.00
CA LYS A 84 9.15 -1.75 4.22
C LYS A 84 7.75 -1.63 4.81
N ALA A 85 6.73 -2.22 4.17
CA ALA A 85 5.33 -1.97 4.47
C ALA A 85 5.05 -0.46 4.57
N PHE A 86 5.55 0.30 3.60
CA PHE A 86 5.52 1.75 3.59
C PHE A 86 4.71 2.27 2.40
N ILE A 87 3.82 3.19 2.69
CA ILE A 87 2.91 3.80 1.71
C ILE A 87 3.26 5.27 1.59
N VAL A 88 3.26 5.79 0.37
CA VAL A 88 3.31 7.23 0.08
C VAL A 88 2.03 7.60 -0.66
N GLU A 89 1.30 8.56 -0.11
CA GLU A 89 0.08 9.14 -0.68
C GLU A 89 0.38 10.54 -1.20
N VAL A 90 -0.19 10.89 -2.34
CA VAL A 90 -0.05 12.23 -2.92
C VAL A 90 -1.35 12.99 -2.74
N ASP A 91 -1.34 13.93 -1.81
CA ASP A 91 -2.54 14.64 -1.38
C ASP A 91 -2.86 15.82 -2.29
N GLY A 92 -4.11 15.89 -2.73
CA GLY A 92 -4.70 17.06 -3.38
C GLY A 92 -5.03 18.18 -2.39
N ASP A 93 -5.58 19.29 -2.90
CA ASP A 93 -5.92 20.47 -2.08
C ASP A 93 -7.20 20.31 -1.24
N THR A 94 -7.95 19.22 -1.43
CA THR A 94 -9.22 18.94 -0.74
C THR A 94 -9.14 17.65 0.04
N HIS A 95 -8.72 17.71 1.30
CA HIS A 95 -8.65 16.57 2.19
C HIS A 95 -9.64 16.67 3.33
N ASP A 96 -10.36 15.58 3.60
CA ASP A 96 -11.09 15.38 4.85
C ASP A 96 -10.16 14.70 5.86
N VAL A 97 -9.61 15.54 6.76
CA VAL A 97 -8.62 15.12 7.77
C VAL A 97 -9.11 13.97 8.65
N ASP A 98 -10.42 13.89 8.91
CA ASP A 98 -10.96 12.82 9.76
C ASP A 98 -11.09 11.49 9.02
N VAL A 99 -11.43 11.52 7.74
CA VAL A 99 -11.46 10.33 6.88
C VAL A 99 -10.04 9.79 6.69
N ASP A 100 -9.09 10.66 6.37
CA ASP A 100 -7.68 10.27 6.18
C ASP A 100 -7.08 9.67 7.46
N ARG A 101 -7.35 10.27 8.62
CA ARG A 101 -6.88 9.75 9.91
C ARG A 101 -7.42 8.33 10.20
N ARG A 102 -8.70 8.07 9.92
CA ARG A 102 -9.30 6.75 10.10
C ARG A 102 -8.69 5.71 9.15
N ARG A 103 -8.46 6.10 7.90
CA ARG A 103 -7.80 5.28 6.89
C ARG A 103 -6.37 4.94 7.30
N ASP A 104 -5.59 5.93 7.75
CA ASP A 104 -4.22 5.73 8.21
C ASP A 104 -4.14 4.84 9.45
N ALA A 105 -5.05 5.04 10.41
CA ALA A 105 -5.15 4.17 11.58
C ALA A 105 -5.46 2.72 11.18
N ALA A 106 -6.33 2.51 10.20
CA ALA A 106 -6.64 1.19 9.66
C ALA A 106 -5.43 0.56 8.96
N LEU A 107 -4.73 1.30 8.10
CA LEU A 107 -3.50 0.85 7.45
C LEU A 107 -2.39 0.59 8.48
N GLY A 108 -2.29 1.43 9.51
CA GLY A 108 -1.36 1.26 10.63
C GLY A 108 -1.61 -0.03 11.41
N SER A 109 -2.87 -0.39 11.67
CA SER A 109 -3.23 -1.66 12.32
C SER A 109 -2.82 -2.88 11.51
N LEU A 110 -2.68 -2.74 10.20
CA LEU A 110 -2.19 -3.75 9.26
C LEU A 110 -0.66 -3.76 9.12
N GLY A 111 0.02 -2.94 9.90
CA GLY A 111 1.47 -2.85 9.91
C GLY A 111 2.06 -1.97 8.81
N PHE A 112 1.26 -1.15 8.14
CA PHE A 112 1.76 -0.17 7.17
C PHE A 112 2.06 1.16 7.85
N ALA A 113 3.15 1.80 7.45
CA ALA A 113 3.40 3.21 7.73
C ALA A 113 2.95 4.03 6.51
N VAL A 114 2.24 5.13 6.76
CA VAL A 114 1.74 6.02 5.71
C VAL A 114 2.46 7.36 5.81
N MET A 115 2.93 7.86 4.67
CA MET A 115 3.52 9.18 4.52
C MET A 115 2.73 9.95 3.47
N HIS A 116 2.24 11.12 3.87
CA HIS A 116 1.54 12.04 2.99
C HIS A 116 2.51 13.07 2.41
N VAL A 117 2.40 13.33 1.11
CA VAL A 117 3.12 14.39 0.41
C VAL A 117 2.12 15.21 -0.40
N THR A 118 2.21 16.53 -0.33
CA THR A 118 1.26 17.37 -1.06
C THR A 118 1.60 17.47 -2.54
N ASN A 119 0.60 17.70 -3.37
CA ASN A 119 0.79 18.04 -4.78
C ASN A 119 1.80 19.17 -4.95
N ALA A 120 1.70 20.20 -4.10
CA ALA A 120 2.58 21.36 -4.13
C ALA A 120 4.05 21.01 -3.87
N ASP A 121 4.32 20.15 -2.89
CA ASP A 121 5.67 19.71 -2.57
C ASP A 121 6.28 18.92 -3.71
N VAL A 122 5.52 17.97 -4.28
CA VAL A 122 5.99 17.18 -5.43
C VAL A 122 6.30 18.07 -6.63
N MET A 123 5.47 19.10 -6.86
CA MET A 123 5.66 20.00 -8.00
C MET A 123 6.78 21.02 -7.81
N ARG A 124 7.01 21.47 -6.57
CA ARG A 124 7.99 22.54 -6.28
C ARG A 124 9.34 22.01 -5.83
N ASN A 125 9.37 20.89 -5.10
CA ASN A 125 10.57 20.36 -4.47
C ASN A 125 10.63 18.83 -4.50
N LEU A 126 10.58 18.23 -5.68
CA LEU A 126 10.64 16.78 -5.85
C LEU A 126 11.88 16.16 -5.18
N GLY A 127 13.04 16.82 -5.25
CA GLY A 127 14.28 16.34 -4.62
C GLY A 127 14.11 16.19 -3.11
N GLY A 128 13.60 17.21 -2.42
CA GLY A 128 13.34 17.15 -0.98
C GLY A 128 12.30 16.11 -0.59
N VAL A 129 11.25 15.91 -1.42
CA VAL A 129 10.27 14.82 -1.22
C VAL A 129 10.95 13.45 -1.33
N CYS A 130 11.78 13.24 -2.35
CA CYS A 130 12.52 11.98 -2.52
C CYS A 130 13.48 11.71 -1.36
N ASP A 131 14.19 12.73 -0.88
CA ASP A 131 15.09 12.61 0.28
C ASP A 131 14.32 12.26 1.56
N ALA A 132 13.16 12.89 1.80
CA ALA A 132 12.31 12.58 2.93
C ALA A 132 11.78 11.14 2.88
N ILE A 133 11.32 10.68 1.70
CA ILE A 133 10.89 9.30 1.49
C ILE A 133 12.05 8.33 1.73
N ARG A 134 13.24 8.61 1.24
CA ARG A 134 14.42 7.76 1.43
C ARG A 134 14.78 7.63 2.91
N VAL A 135 14.84 8.74 3.63
CA VAL A 135 15.12 8.75 5.08
C VAL A 135 14.06 7.94 5.84
N ALA A 136 12.78 8.12 5.53
CA ALA A 136 11.70 7.37 6.15
C ALA A 136 11.81 5.86 5.88
N LEU A 137 12.18 5.46 4.66
CA LEU A 137 12.39 4.05 4.30
C LEU A 137 13.60 3.43 5.00
N GLU A 138 14.69 4.18 5.15
CA GLU A 138 15.89 3.73 5.87
C GLU A 138 15.60 3.51 7.37
N GLN A 139 14.75 4.35 7.96
CA GLN A 139 14.33 4.23 9.36
C GLN A 139 13.25 3.17 9.57
N ALA A 140 12.47 2.83 8.55
CA ALA A 140 11.43 1.83 8.63
C ALA A 140 12.06 0.43 8.75
N ALA A 141 11.59 -0.36 9.73
CA ALA A 141 11.96 -1.76 9.83
C ALA A 141 11.51 -2.55 8.59
N ASP A 142 12.29 -3.53 8.18
CA ASP A 142 11.85 -4.44 7.13
C ASP A 142 10.60 -5.18 7.57
N ARG A 143 9.68 -5.39 6.63
CA ARG A 143 8.42 -6.07 6.92
C ARG A 143 8.64 -7.46 7.54
N TRP A 144 9.73 -8.11 7.15
CA TRP A 144 10.08 -9.45 7.61
C TRP A 144 10.61 -9.49 9.04
N ASP A 145 11.12 -8.36 9.55
CA ASP A 145 11.62 -8.22 10.92
C ASP A 145 10.52 -7.86 11.93
N ARG A 146 9.33 -7.51 11.44
CA ARG A 146 8.17 -7.28 12.29
C ARG A 146 7.47 -8.61 12.54
N PRO A 147 7.12 -8.94 13.79
CA PRO A 147 6.19 -10.02 14.03
C PRO A 147 4.93 -9.69 13.23
N HIS A 148 4.63 -10.50 12.23
CA HIS A 148 3.39 -10.38 11.50
C HIS A 148 2.25 -10.42 12.51
N PRO A 149 1.23 -9.57 12.42
CA PRO A 149 -0.10 -9.98 12.80
C PRO A 149 -0.46 -11.11 11.83
N ASN A 150 0.04 -12.30 12.15
CA ASN A 150 -0.20 -13.49 11.36
C ASN A 150 -1.70 -13.77 11.51
N PRO A 151 -2.49 -13.85 10.45
CA PRO A 151 -3.64 -14.70 10.53
C PRO A 151 -3.08 -16.08 10.85
N SER A 152 -3.36 -16.57 12.06
CA SER A 152 -2.93 -17.91 12.45
C SER A 152 -3.39 -18.87 11.36
N PRO A 153 -2.66 -19.96 11.08
CA PRO A 153 -3.07 -20.95 10.09
C PRO A 153 -4.47 -21.53 10.37
N GLU A 154 -5.06 -21.24 11.52
CA GLU A 154 -6.39 -21.64 11.95
C GLU A 154 -7.51 -20.63 11.59
N GLY A 155 -7.22 -19.57 10.82
CA GLY A 155 -8.27 -18.73 10.21
C GLY A 155 -8.86 -17.64 11.09
N GLU A 156 -8.22 -17.25 12.19
CA GLU A 156 -8.55 -16.04 12.92
C GLU A 156 -8.02 -14.80 12.16
N GLY A 157 -8.63 -14.57 10.98
CA GLY A 157 -8.59 -13.28 10.33
C GLY A 157 -9.24 -12.22 11.21
N LEU A 158 -9.00 -10.94 10.92
CA LEU A 158 -9.67 -9.80 11.55
C LEU A 158 -11.10 -10.20 11.93
N CYS A 159 -11.43 -10.05 13.20
CA CYS A 159 -12.78 -10.26 13.71
C CYS A 159 -13.75 -9.55 12.74
N GLU A 160 -14.91 -10.18 12.48
CA GLU A 160 -15.94 -9.62 11.55
C GLU A 160 -16.27 -8.16 11.86
N VAL A 161 -16.10 -7.74 13.11
CA VAL A 161 -16.29 -6.36 13.58
C VAL A 161 -15.22 -5.43 13.03
N GLU A 162 -13.96 -5.84 12.96
CA GLU A 162 -12.87 -5.03 12.40
C GLU A 162 -12.96 -4.94 10.88
N ALA A 163 -13.32 -6.04 10.21
CA ALA A 163 -13.56 -6.05 8.79
C ALA A 163 -14.74 -5.17 8.39
N ARG A 164 -15.84 -5.16 9.18
CA ARG A 164 -16.96 -4.23 9.00
C ARG A 164 -16.56 -2.78 9.19
N LYS A 165 -15.77 -2.48 10.21
CA LYS A 165 -15.29 -1.12 10.50
C LYS A 165 -14.42 -0.56 9.37
N LEU A 166 -13.55 -1.40 8.79
CA LEU A 166 -12.74 -1.06 7.62
C LEU A 166 -13.60 -0.80 6.37
N LEU A 167 -14.70 -1.56 6.23
CA LEU A 167 -15.67 -1.39 5.14
C LEU A 167 -16.45 -0.09 5.26
N GLU A 168 -16.85 0.30 6.46
CA GLU A 168 -17.56 1.57 6.72
C GLU A 168 -16.70 2.77 6.39
N ILE A 169 -15.41 2.77 6.79
CA ILE A 169 -14.45 3.82 6.45
C ILE A 169 -14.29 3.98 4.94
N SER A 170 -14.25 2.87 4.21
CA SER A 170 -14.11 2.88 2.74
C SER A 170 -15.37 3.36 2.00
N LEU A 171 -16.55 3.24 2.62
CA LEU A 171 -17.82 3.68 2.03
C LEU A 171 -18.06 5.17 2.24
N GLU A 172 -17.65 5.72 3.38
CA GLU A 172 -17.81 7.14 3.70
C GLU A 172 -16.90 8.04 2.84
N GLY A 173 -15.74 7.55 2.42
CA GLY A 173 -14.81 8.27 1.56
C GLY A 173 -15.15 8.26 0.06
N SER A 174 -16.21 7.54 -0.36
CA SER A 174 -16.58 7.39 -1.78
C SER A 174 -17.80 8.22 -2.21
N VAL A 175 -18.35 9.05 -1.31
CA VAL A 175 -19.49 9.94 -1.57
C VAL A 175 -19.04 11.38 -1.40
N GLY A 176 -18.33 11.88 -2.41
CA GLY A 176 -17.92 13.26 -2.55
C GLY A 176 -17.61 13.57 -3.99
#